data_7dfb9f4268a0220bea321265d9080b90
#
_entry.id   7dfb9f4268a0220bea321265d9080b90
#
_cell.length_a   1.000
_cell.length_b   1.000
_cell.length_c   1.000
_cell.angle_alpha   90.00
_cell.angle_beta   90.00
_cell.angle_gamma   90.00
#
_symmetry.space_group_name_H-M   'P 1'
#
loop_
_entity.id
_entity.type
_entity.pdbx_description
1 polymer ?
#
loop_
_entity_poly.entity_id
_entity_poly.type
_entity_poly.pdbx_seq_one_letter_code
_entity_poly.pdbx_strand_id
1 'polypeptide(L)'
;QFQAMLDIHTIVPFRVIRALAPSWREAAKKEAEAGDEVHRKIVNITSISGTMGNSGQANYSAAKAGVTGLTKTVAKEWGALKVNCNAVAFGYIETRLTASKDEANVMEIDGEKVQLGIPDQLRGMAAMLIPLGRPGTPEEAAGGVFFLCSPWSNYVHGQTLNITGGQ
;
A
#
# COMPACT_ATOMS: atom_id res chain seq x y z
N GLN A 1 -1.50 20.34 -5.15
CA GLN A 1 -0.77 19.05 -5.21
C GLN A 1 -0.68 18.35 -3.84
N PHE A 2 -0.24 19.03 -2.76
CA PHE A 2 -0.10 18.40 -1.43
C PHE A 2 -1.43 17.82 -0.93
N GLN A 3 -2.50 18.61 -0.95
CA GLN A 3 -3.82 18.16 -0.52
C GLN A 3 -4.32 16.97 -1.33
N ALA A 4 -4.16 16.98 -2.65
CA ALA A 4 -4.56 15.88 -3.52
C ALA A 4 -3.84 14.56 -3.16
N MET A 5 -2.55 14.61 -2.78
CA MET A 5 -1.83 13.42 -2.32
C MET A 5 -2.40 12.89 -1.00
N LEU A 6 -2.73 13.76 -0.05
CA LEU A 6 -3.38 13.37 1.20
C LEU A 6 -4.78 12.78 0.93
N ASP A 7 -5.57 13.42 0.08
CA ASP A 7 -6.92 12.99 -0.25
C ASP A 7 -6.92 11.57 -0.82
N ILE A 8 -6.10 11.33 -1.85
CA ILE A 8 -6.06 10.03 -2.55
C ILE A 8 -5.44 8.95 -1.67
N HIS A 9 -4.31 9.24 -1.04
CA HIS A 9 -3.50 8.18 -0.40
C HIS A 9 -3.82 7.95 1.07
N THR A 10 -4.39 8.93 1.79
CA THR A 10 -4.68 8.82 3.22
C THR A 10 -6.16 8.91 3.52
N ILE A 11 -6.83 9.94 3.00
CA ILE A 11 -8.25 10.20 3.34
C ILE A 11 -9.17 9.17 2.69
N VAL A 12 -8.93 8.78 1.43
CA VAL A 12 -9.74 7.75 0.76
C VAL A 12 -9.66 6.40 1.49
N PRO A 13 -8.49 5.83 1.81
CA PRO A 13 -8.41 4.62 2.63
C PRO A 13 -9.15 4.74 3.96
N PHE A 14 -9.00 5.85 4.68
CA PHE A 14 -9.73 6.09 5.92
C PHE A 14 -11.25 6.07 5.70
N ARG A 15 -11.77 6.74 4.65
CA ARG A 15 -13.20 6.77 4.33
C ARG A 15 -13.74 5.39 4.00
N VAL A 16 -12.99 4.58 3.24
CA VAL A 16 -13.38 3.20 2.91
C VAL A 16 -13.46 2.35 4.18
N ILE A 17 -12.44 2.39 5.02
CA ILE A 17 -12.42 1.66 6.30
C ILE A 17 -13.59 2.09 7.18
N ARG A 18 -13.80 3.39 7.32
CA ARG A 18 -14.91 3.93 8.11
C ARG A 18 -16.28 3.48 7.58
N ALA A 19 -16.47 3.42 6.27
CA ALA A 19 -17.72 2.98 5.66
C ALA A 19 -18.03 1.50 5.93
N LEU A 20 -17.01 0.65 6.09
CA LEU A 20 -17.17 -0.77 6.42
C LEU A 20 -17.49 -1.01 7.90
N ALA A 21 -17.20 -0.05 8.78
CA ALA A 21 -17.27 -0.24 10.24
C ALA A 21 -18.64 -0.73 10.76
N PRO A 22 -19.79 -0.17 10.33
CA PRO A 22 -21.09 -0.61 10.85
C PRO A 22 -21.38 -2.09 10.52
N SER A 23 -21.22 -2.47 9.25
CA SER A 23 -21.51 -3.83 8.78
C SER A 23 -20.56 -4.87 9.38
N TRP A 24 -19.28 -4.54 9.53
CA TRP A 24 -18.30 -5.47 10.08
C TRP A 24 -18.42 -5.63 11.59
N ARG A 25 -18.83 -4.59 12.31
CA ARG A 25 -19.16 -4.70 13.74
C ARG A 25 -20.38 -5.57 13.99
N GLU A 26 -21.43 -5.40 13.20
CA GLU A 26 -22.63 -6.24 13.29
C GLU A 26 -22.32 -7.71 12.97
N ALA A 27 -21.56 -7.96 11.90
CA ALA A 27 -21.15 -9.31 11.54
C ALA A 27 -20.29 -9.97 12.63
N ALA A 28 -19.28 -9.27 13.15
CA ALA A 28 -18.42 -9.77 14.21
C ALA A 28 -19.20 -10.11 15.51
N LYS A 29 -20.24 -9.32 15.84
CA LYS A 29 -21.11 -9.62 16.97
C LYS A 29 -21.88 -10.93 16.77
N LYS A 30 -22.51 -11.12 15.60
CA LYS A 30 -23.25 -12.35 15.26
C LYS A 30 -22.35 -13.58 15.26
N GLU A 31 -21.14 -13.45 14.71
CA GLU A 31 -20.14 -14.51 14.69
C GLU A 31 -19.69 -14.91 16.10
N ALA A 32 -19.42 -13.92 16.96
CA ALA A 32 -19.07 -14.18 18.35
C ALA A 32 -20.20 -14.88 19.14
N GLU A 33 -21.47 -14.51 18.89
CA GLU A 33 -22.64 -15.16 19.48
C GLU A 33 -22.81 -16.62 19.00
N ALA A 34 -22.40 -16.90 17.73
CA ALA A 34 -22.40 -18.24 17.16
C ALA A 34 -21.18 -19.09 17.56
N GLY A 35 -20.16 -18.49 18.17
CA GLY A 35 -18.90 -19.17 18.47
C GLY A 35 -17.95 -19.28 17.27
N ASP A 36 -18.21 -18.55 16.20
CA ASP A 36 -17.41 -18.55 14.98
C ASP A 36 -16.26 -17.55 15.09
N GLU A 37 -15.09 -17.91 14.51
CA GLU A 37 -13.95 -17.02 14.37
C GLU A 37 -13.69 -16.71 12.90
N VAL A 38 -14.16 -15.54 12.44
CA VAL A 38 -14.00 -15.09 11.05
C VAL A 38 -13.01 -13.93 10.97
N HIS A 39 -11.85 -14.15 10.33
CA HIS A 39 -10.86 -13.12 10.10
C HIS A 39 -11.12 -12.33 8.82
N ARG A 40 -11.31 -11.02 8.96
CA ARG A 40 -11.36 -10.06 7.86
C ARG A 40 -10.01 -9.39 7.68
N LYS A 41 -9.68 -9.00 6.46
CA LYS A 41 -8.38 -8.44 6.12
C LYS A 41 -8.52 -7.06 5.51
N ILE A 42 -7.75 -6.12 6.04
CA ILE A 42 -7.48 -4.81 5.44
C ILE A 42 -5.99 -4.78 5.11
N VAL A 43 -5.68 -4.59 3.84
CA VAL A 43 -4.30 -4.40 3.38
C VAL A 43 -4.18 -3.04 2.74
N ASN A 44 -3.59 -2.10 3.46
CA ASN A 44 -3.34 -0.76 2.96
C ASN A 44 -2.07 -0.73 2.11
N ILE A 45 -2.10 0.02 1.01
CA ILE A 45 -0.94 0.16 0.13
C ILE A 45 -0.19 1.45 0.48
N THR A 46 1.03 1.29 0.97
CA THR A 46 1.97 2.38 1.22
C THR A 46 3.20 2.26 0.31
N SER A 47 4.30 2.88 0.68
CA SER A 47 5.55 2.92 -0.08
C SER A 47 6.73 3.07 0.88
N ILE A 48 7.90 2.63 0.46
CA ILE A 48 9.14 2.96 1.18
C ILE A 48 9.37 4.48 1.27
N SER A 49 8.84 5.25 0.34
CA SER A 49 8.86 6.72 0.46
C SER A 49 8.12 7.21 1.70
N GLY A 50 7.10 6.48 2.18
CA GLY A 50 6.39 6.79 3.43
C GLY A 50 7.11 6.33 4.70
N THR A 51 8.03 5.37 4.61
CA THR A 51 8.76 4.84 5.77
C THR A 51 10.15 5.46 5.91
N MET A 52 10.82 5.76 4.81
CA MET A 52 12.18 6.28 4.77
C MET A 52 12.30 7.70 4.19
N GLY A 53 11.25 8.19 3.56
CA GLY A 53 11.29 9.41 2.77
C GLY A 53 11.88 9.20 1.38
N ASN A 54 11.61 10.14 0.47
CA ASN A 54 12.25 10.18 -0.84
C ASN A 54 12.39 11.64 -1.29
N SER A 55 13.59 12.02 -1.74
CA SER A 55 13.88 13.39 -2.19
C SER A 55 12.93 13.80 -3.34
N GLY A 56 12.36 14.99 -3.25
CA GLY A 56 11.38 15.51 -4.21
C GLY A 56 9.95 15.01 -4.04
N GLN A 57 9.68 14.12 -3.07
CA GLN A 57 8.36 13.53 -2.84
C GLN A 57 7.77 13.87 -1.46
N ALA A 58 8.01 15.07 -0.92
CA ALA A 58 7.55 15.43 0.41
C ALA A 58 6.03 15.24 0.61
N ASN A 59 5.21 15.59 -0.39
CA ASN A 59 3.77 15.41 -0.37
C ASN A 59 3.35 13.93 -0.39
N TYR A 60 3.96 13.15 -1.27
CA TYR A 60 3.70 11.72 -1.39
C TYR A 60 4.17 10.95 -0.16
N SER A 61 5.38 11.22 0.31
CA SER A 61 5.97 10.61 1.50
C SER A 61 5.13 10.88 2.74
N ALA A 62 4.68 12.13 2.95
CA ALA A 62 3.79 12.48 4.05
C ALA A 62 2.46 11.72 3.99
N ALA A 63 1.84 11.64 2.80
CA ALA A 63 0.60 10.91 2.62
C ALA A 63 0.75 9.41 2.86
N LYS A 64 1.83 8.80 2.35
CA LYS A 64 2.10 7.37 2.55
C LYS A 64 2.53 7.02 3.98
N ALA A 65 3.20 7.92 4.69
CA ALA A 65 3.46 7.79 6.13
C ALA A 65 2.15 7.80 6.94
N GLY A 66 1.18 8.66 6.57
CA GLY A 66 -0.14 8.71 7.19
C GLY A 66 -0.88 7.37 7.11
N VAL A 67 -0.73 6.62 6.03
CA VAL A 67 -1.31 5.27 5.87
C VAL A 67 -0.76 4.29 6.91
N THR A 68 0.52 4.40 7.25
CA THR A 68 1.14 3.55 8.28
C THR A 68 0.55 3.82 9.66
N GLY A 69 0.35 5.10 10.00
CA GLY A 69 -0.33 5.50 11.24
C GLY A 69 -1.77 5.00 11.30
N LEU A 70 -2.53 5.21 10.20
CA LEU A 70 -3.90 4.71 10.06
C LEU A 70 -3.96 3.18 10.26
N THR A 71 -3.08 2.43 9.62
CA THR A 71 -3.00 0.96 9.72
C THR A 71 -2.82 0.51 11.18
N LYS A 72 -1.87 1.10 11.90
CA LYS A 72 -1.61 0.76 13.30
C LYS A 72 -2.77 1.10 14.23
N THR A 73 -3.45 2.21 13.98
CA THR A 73 -4.60 2.64 14.78
C THR A 73 -5.79 1.72 14.56
N VAL A 74 -6.16 1.46 13.31
CA VAL A 74 -7.26 0.55 12.97
C VAL A 74 -6.99 -0.87 13.48
N ALA A 75 -5.74 -1.33 13.41
CA ALA A 75 -5.36 -2.60 14.00
C ALA A 75 -5.72 -2.65 15.49
N LYS A 76 -5.35 -1.66 16.28
CA LYS A 76 -5.67 -1.62 17.70
C LYS A 76 -7.18 -1.54 18.00
N GLU A 77 -7.91 -0.75 17.19
CA GLU A 77 -9.34 -0.54 17.38
C GLU A 77 -10.18 -1.75 16.96
N TRP A 78 -9.77 -2.48 15.91
CA TRP A 78 -10.60 -3.51 15.29
C TRP A 78 -10.10 -4.96 15.53
N GLY A 79 -9.04 -5.12 16.28
CA GLY A 79 -8.50 -6.44 16.64
C GLY A 79 -9.52 -7.33 17.35
N ALA A 80 -10.30 -6.77 18.27
CA ALA A 80 -11.37 -7.51 18.96
C ALA A 80 -12.50 -7.98 18.01
N LEU A 81 -12.64 -7.35 16.84
CA LEU A 81 -13.58 -7.72 15.79
C LEU A 81 -12.98 -8.77 14.82
N LYS A 82 -11.80 -9.31 15.11
CA LYS A 82 -11.06 -10.23 14.23
C LYS A 82 -10.76 -9.62 12.84
N VAL A 83 -10.56 -8.31 12.78
CA VAL A 83 -10.16 -7.60 11.57
C VAL A 83 -8.67 -7.35 11.61
N ASN A 84 -7.90 -8.08 10.82
CA ASN A 84 -6.48 -7.81 10.63
C ASN A 84 -6.30 -6.59 9.72
N CYS A 85 -5.62 -5.57 10.21
CA CYS A 85 -5.26 -4.40 9.43
C CYS A 85 -3.74 -4.32 9.31
N ASN A 86 -3.22 -4.43 8.10
CA ASN A 86 -1.80 -4.36 7.79
C ASN A 86 -1.57 -3.44 6.59
N ALA A 87 -0.32 -3.12 6.33
CA ALA A 87 0.09 -2.37 5.15
C ALA A 87 1.18 -3.12 4.39
N VAL A 88 1.30 -2.84 3.08
CA VAL A 88 2.43 -3.23 2.26
C VAL A 88 3.15 -1.96 1.79
N ALA A 89 4.44 -1.87 2.03
CA ALA A 89 5.29 -0.81 1.52
C ALA A 89 6.10 -1.33 0.33
N PHE A 90 5.76 -0.85 -0.84
CA PHE A 90 6.49 -1.21 -2.05
C PHE A 90 7.73 -0.34 -2.22
N GLY A 91 8.85 -0.98 -2.62
CA GLY A 91 10.01 -0.34 -3.19
C GLY A 91 9.83 -0.08 -4.69
N TYR A 92 10.90 -0.27 -5.44
CA TYR A 92 10.86 -0.12 -6.90
C TYR A 92 10.25 -1.38 -7.54
N ILE A 93 9.01 -1.29 -7.98
CA ILE A 93 8.30 -2.33 -8.72
C ILE A 93 8.18 -1.89 -10.18
N GLU A 94 8.48 -2.78 -11.11
CA GLU A 94 8.37 -2.50 -12.54
C GLU A 94 6.90 -2.53 -12.96
N THR A 95 6.39 -1.37 -13.33
CA THR A 95 5.00 -1.15 -13.75
C THR A 95 4.98 -0.17 -14.90
N ARG A 96 3.82 0.03 -15.52
CA ARG A 96 3.64 1.06 -16.53
C ARG A 96 4.07 2.47 -16.07
N LEU A 97 3.92 2.78 -14.77
CA LEU A 97 4.32 4.08 -14.19
C LEU A 97 5.83 4.21 -14.00
N THR A 98 6.55 3.09 -13.91
CA THR A 98 7.99 3.02 -13.66
C THR A 98 8.76 2.47 -14.87
N ALA A 99 8.09 2.17 -15.98
CA ALA A 99 8.68 1.78 -17.25
C ALA A 99 9.57 2.90 -17.84
N SER A 100 10.31 2.61 -18.90
CA SER A 100 11.11 3.63 -19.59
C SER A 100 10.24 4.77 -20.11
N LYS A 101 10.74 6.01 -19.97
CA LYS A 101 10.11 7.19 -20.57
C LYS A 101 10.14 7.19 -22.10
N ASP A 102 11.05 6.42 -22.68
CA ASP A 102 11.22 6.30 -24.14
C ASP A 102 10.21 5.32 -24.75
N GLU A 103 9.57 4.47 -23.94
CA GLU A 103 8.41 3.69 -24.36
C GLU A 103 7.19 4.61 -24.44
N ALA A 104 6.37 4.45 -25.49
CA ALA A 104 5.21 5.30 -25.78
C ALA A 104 4.05 5.15 -24.77
N ASN A 105 4.34 5.30 -23.47
CA ASN A 105 3.38 5.26 -22.38
C ASN A 105 2.81 6.66 -22.14
N VAL A 106 1.76 7.02 -22.86
CA VAL A 106 1.05 8.28 -22.69
C VAL A 106 -0.28 8.04 -21.98
N MET A 107 -0.56 8.80 -20.95
CA MET A 107 -1.86 8.85 -20.29
C MET A 107 -2.48 10.22 -20.52
N GLU A 108 -3.77 10.27 -20.81
CA GLU A 108 -4.53 11.51 -20.90
C GLU A 108 -5.14 11.80 -19.52
N ILE A 109 -4.82 12.96 -18.95
CA ILE A 109 -5.35 13.43 -17.67
C ILE A 109 -5.90 14.84 -17.92
N ASP A 110 -7.20 15.03 -17.69
CA ASP A 110 -7.89 16.32 -17.90
C ASP A 110 -7.68 16.92 -19.29
N GLY A 111 -7.57 16.07 -20.33
CA GLY A 111 -7.35 16.47 -21.71
C GLY A 111 -5.89 16.77 -22.06
N GLU A 112 -4.98 16.66 -21.12
CA GLU A 112 -3.53 16.79 -21.35
C GLU A 112 -2.86 15.42 -21.46
N LYS A 113 -1.98 15.26 -22.47
CA LYS A 113 -1.16 14.06 -22.63
C LYS A 113 0.05 14.13 -21.72
N VAL A 114 0.07 13.25 -20.70
CA VAL A 114 1.18 13.11 -19.77
C VAL A 114 1.98 11.87 -20.13
N GLN A 115 3.26 12.03 -20.41
CA GLN A 115 4.18 10.92 -20.64
C GLN A 115 4.53 10.29 -19.29
N LEU A 116 4.18 9.01 -19.13
CA LEU A 116 4.54 8.22 -17.96
C LEU A 116 5.94 7.63 -18.10
N GLY A 117 6.49 7.18 -16.97
CA GLY A 117 7.76 6.49 -16.93
C GLY A 117 8.87 7.27 -16.25
N ILE A 118 10.00 6.60 -16.10
CA ILE A 118 11.22 7.12 -15.47
C ILE A 118 12.34 7.10 -16.52
N PRO A 119 13.17 8.15 -16.62
CA PRO A 119 14.35 8.15 -17.50
C PRO A 119 15.25 6.93 -17.22
N ASP A 120 15.75 6.26 -18.27
CA ASP A 120 16.51 5.02 -18.16
C ASP A 120 17.76 5.15 -17.27
N GLN A 121 18.41 6.29 -17.29
CA GLN A 121 19.55 6.56 -16.42
C GLN A 121 19.14 6.47 -14.91
N LEU A 122 17.98 7.03 -14.55
CA LEU A 122 17.46 6.97 -13.18
C LEU A 122 16.98 5.57 -12.82
N ARG A 123 16.42 4.82 -13.79
CA ARG A 123 16.04 3.42 -13.61
C ARG A 123 17.27 2.55 -13.29
N GLY A 124 18.34 2.71 -14.06
CA GLY A 124 19.61 2.00 -13.83
C GLY A 124 20.20 2.30 -12.46
N MET A 125 20.23 3.58 -12.07
CA MET A 125 20.71 3.98 -10.73
C MET A 125 19.83 3.41 -9.61
N ALA A 126 18.51 3.45 -9.75
CA ALA A 126 17.58 2.89 -8.77
C ALA A 126 17.75 1.37 -8.62
N ALA A 127 17.97 0.65 -9.73
CA ALA A 127 18.22 -0.78 -9.70
C ALA A 127 19.52 -1.15 -8.98
N MET A 128 20.58 -0.33 -9.12
CA MET A 128 21.86 -0.54 -8.41
C MET A 128 21.73 -0.39 -6.89
N LEU A 129 20.75 0.35 -6.40
CA LEU A 129 20.50 0.53 -4.96
C LEU A 129 19.69 -0.61 -4.35
N ILE A 130 19.18 -1.55 -5.17
CA ILE A 130 18.42 -2.69 -4.70
C ILE A 130 19.39 -3.87 -4.47
N PRO A 131 19.51 -4.40 -3.25
CA PRO A 131 20.42 -5.53 -2.97
C PRO A 131 20.16 -6.76 -3.84
N LEU A 132 18.92 -7.04 -4.25
CA LEU A 132 18.60 -8.11 -5.22
C LEU A 132 18.99 -7.78 -6.66
N GLY A 133 19.55 -6.59 -6.95
CA GLY A 133 20.11 -6.18 -8.24
C GLY A 133 19.09 -5.88 -9.33
N ARG A 134 17.80 -5.88 -9.02
CA ARG A 134 16.72 -5.61 -9.98
C ARG A 134 15.46 -5.06 -9.31
N PRO A 135 14.58 -4.35 -10.03
CA PRO A 135 13.25 -4.06 -9.54
C PRO A 135 12.42 -5.34 -9.32
N GLY A 136 11.41 -5.26 -8.46
CA GLY A 136 10.42 -6.32 -8.31
C GLY A 136 9.42 -6.33 -9.45
N THR A 137 8.81 -7.50 -9.72
CA THR A 137 7.71 -7.60 -10.68
C THR A 137 6.36 -7.32 -10.00
N PRO A 138 5.29 -7.00 -10.76
CA PRO A 138 3.95 -6.87 -10.21
C PRO A 138 3.48 -8.14 -9.47
N GLU A 139 3.84 -9.31 -9.96
CA GLU A 139 3.49 -10.61 -9.37
C GLU A 139 4.19 -10.80 -8.02
N GLU A 140 5.46 -10.44 -7.91
CA GLU A 140 6.20 -10.47 -6.64
C GLU A 140 5.60 -9.50 -5.63
N ALA A 141 5.21 -8.32 -6.08
CA ALA A 141 4.50 -7.33 -5.25
C ALA A 141 3.14 -7.87 -4.78
N ALA A 142 2.36 -8.49 -5.68
CA ALA A 142 1.07 -9.10 -5.38
C ALA A 142 1.19 -10.25 -4.38
N GLY A 143 2.28 -11.01 -4.40
CA GLY A 143 2.55 -12.09 -3.47
C GLY A 143 2.47 -11.68 -2.00
N GLY A 144 3.03 -10.52 -1.65
CA GLY A 144 2.95 -9.99 -0.29
C GLY A 144 1.55 -9.54 0.11
N VAL A 145 0.80 -8.96 -0.82
CA VAL A 145 -0.63 -8.62 -0.60
C VAL A 145 -1.44 -9.89 -0.40
N PHE A 146 -1.23 -10.90 -1.24
CA PHE A 146 -1.90 -12.19 -1.14
C PHE A 146 -1.63 -12.87 0.20
N PHE A 147 -0.37 -12.88 0.66
CA PHE A 147 -0.02 -13.39 1.99
C PHE A 147 -0.83 -12.70 3.09
N LEU A 148 -0.88 -11.37 3.08
CA LEU A 148 -1.61 -10.60 4.10
C LEU A 148 -3.14 -10.78 4.00
N CYS A 149 -3.67 -11.17 2.86
CA CYS A 149 -5.09 -11.53 2.67
C CYS A 149 -5.40 -12.98 3.03
N SER A 150 -4.39 -13.83 3.22
CA SER A 150 -4.55 -15.26 3.49
C SER A 150 -4.74 -15.57 4.97
N PRO A 151 -5.21 -16.80 5.33
CA PRO A 151 -5.25 -17.27 6.71
C PRO A 151 -3.87 -17.34 7.38
N TRP A 152 -2.79 -17.50 6.62
CA TRP A 152 -1.42 -17.54 7.12
C TRP A 152 -1.00 -16.27 7.85
N SER A 153 -1.72 -15.15 7.64
CA SER A 153 -1.49 -13.88 8.30
C SER A 153 -2.45 -13.57 9.45
N ASN A 154 -3.22 -14.55 9.97
CA ASN A 154 -4.21 -14.30 11.02
C ASN A 154 -3.60 -13.71 12.30
N TYR A 155 -2.32 -14.00 12.58
CA TYR A 155 -1.61 -13.43 13.74
C TYR A 155 -0.69 -12.25 13.35
N VAL A 156 -0.69 -11.83 12.07
CA VAL A 156 0.01 -10.63 11.59
C VAL A 156 -0.95 -9.45 11.65
N HIS A 157 -0.64 -8.45 12.50
CA HIS A 157 -1.57 -7.37 12.78
C HIS A 157 -0.86 -6.06 13.09
N GLY A 158 -1.30 -4.96 12.48
CA GLY A 158 -0.72 -3.63 12.64
C GLY A 158 0.67 -3.47 12.00
N GLN A 159 1.07 -4.39 11.12
CA GLN A 159 2.41 -4.42 10.53
C GLN A 159 2.43 -3.73 9.16
N THR A 160 3.63 -3.29 8.79
CA THR A 160 3.94 -2.85 7.43
C THR A 160 4.97 -3.82 6.84
N LEU A 161 4.54 -4.59 5.85
CA LEU A 161 5.41 -5.51 5.13
C LEU A 161 6.14 -4.77 4.01
N ASN A 162 7.46 -4.71 4.08
CA ASN A 162 8.27 -4.11 3.03
C ASN A 162 8.54 -5.13 1.92
N ILE A 163 8.23 -4.75 0.68
CA ILE A 163 8.53 -5.53 -0.53
C ILE A 163 9.43 -4.66 -1.40
N THR A 164 10.73 -4.76 -1.20
CA THR A 164 11.69 -3.75 -1.65
C THR A 164 12.94 -4.35 -2.31
N GLY A 165 13.11 -5.67 -2.28
CA GLY A 165 14.36 -6.30 -2.71
C GLY A 165 15.56 -5.99 -1.81
N GLY A 166 15.32 -5.51 -0.56
CA GLY A 166 16.34 -5.21 0.44
C GLY A 166 16.67 -3.72 0.60
N GLN A 167 15.95 -2.80 -0.09
CA GLN A 167 16.10 -1.35 0.13
C GLN A 167 15.69 -0.96 1.53
#